data_73aeb2a9eb320cfac37ed9ea894ea96d
#
_entry.id   73aeb2a9eb320cfac37ed9ea894ea96d
#
_cell.length_a   1.000
_cell.length_b   1.000
_cell.length_c   1.000
_cell.angle_alpha   90.00
_cell.angle_beta   90.00
_cell.angle_gamma   90.00
#
_symmetry.space_group_name_H-M   'P 1'
#
loop_
_entity.id
_entity.type
_entity.pdbx_description
1 polymer ?
#
loop_
_entity_poly.entity_id
_entity_poly.type
_entity_poly.pdbx_seq_one_letter_code
_entity_poly.pdbx_strand_id
1 'polypeptide(L)'
;RLVGSEMCIRDRLLYSALEPYFWKPANDIQVRNGYNERLSAWKNAEQKRIVKAYQATVNDGMVIVDASLSLPRIGAGYHLRYTVDGKGRIQVEATYQPEKEDIPLMPKFGMRMRMPSALNRIAWYGRGKFENYPDRKSSAFLGGYECGIHEFITNYIVPQDNANRCDTRWFMLGDSERWKIQVKGLQPLCFRIWPYGEEDLEGKEHAHELPERDFINLNIDSN
;
A
#
# COMPACT_ATOMS: atom_id res chain seq x y z
N ARG A 1 -20.99 12.21 2.01
CA ARG A 1 -21.13 11.63 3.36
C ARG A 1 -21.84 10.30 3.22
N LEU A 2 -21.09 9.19 3.14
CA LEU A 2 -21.68 7.87 3.34
C LEU A 2 -21.81 7.69 4.85
N VAL A 3 -23.01 7.89 5.37
CA VAL A 3 -23.36 7.55 6.74
C VAL A 3 -23.70 6.07 6.72
N GLY A 4 -22.71 5.22 6.98
CA GLY A 4 -22.96 3.82 7.26
C GLY A 4 -23.34 3.68 8.72
N SER A 5 -24.48 3.04 9.00
CA SER A 5 -24.88 2.65 10.33
C SER A 5 -23.84 1.70 10.97
N GLU A 6 -23.73 1.73 12.29
CA GLU A 6 -22.78 0.91 13.09
C GLU A 6 -22.89 -0.61 12.88
N MET A 7 -23.92 -1.08 12.20
CA MET A 7 -24.14 -2.51 11.90
C MET A 7 -23.13 -3.11 10.90
N CYS A 8 -22.33 -2.32 10.19
CA CYS A 8 -21.41 -2.81 9.19
C CYS A 8 -19.95 -3.02 9.67
N ILE A 9 -19.66 -2.88 10.96
CA ILE A 9 -18.29 -2.92 11.47
C ILE A 9 -17.67 -4.33 11.39
N ARG A 10 -18.46 -5.38 11.56
CA ARG A 10 -17.98 -6.77 11.51
C ARG A 10 -17.68 -7.29 10.10
N ASP A 11 -18.33 -6.74 9.08
CA ASP A 11 -18.22 -7.22 7.69
C ASP A 11 -17.46 -6.25 6.77
N ARG A 12 -16.79 -5.25 7.34
CA ARG A 12 -15.99 -4.31 6.55
C ARG A 12 -14.74 -5.00 5.98
N LEU A 13 -14.67 -5.03 4.67
CA LEU A 13 -13.48 -5.50 3.97
C LEU A 13 -12.32 -4.51 4.06
N LEU A 14 -12.61 -3.21 4.19
CA LEU A 14 -11.64 -2.12 4.23
C LEU A 14 -11.87 -1.22 5.46
N TYR A 15 -10.81 -0.92 6.19
CA TYR A 15 -10.83 0.07 7.28
C TYR A 15 -10.50 1.47 6.79
N SER A 16 -9.74 1.59 5.70
CA SER A 16 -9.49 2.86 5.02
C SER A 16 -9.70 2.73 3.52
N ALA A 17 -9.95 3.86 2.86
CA ALA A 17 -9.87 3.92 1.40
C ALA A 17 -8.44 3.64 0.93
N LEU A 18 -8.30 3.19 -0.32
CA LEU A 18 -7.00 3.12 -0.99
C LEU A 18 -6.55 4.57 -1.27
N GLU A 19 -5.45 4.99 -0.66
CA GLU A 19 -4.94 6.36 -0.74
C GLU A 19 -3.55 6.41 -1.36
N PRO A 20 -3.19 7.52 -2.04
CA PRO A 20 -1.82 7.73 -2.52
C PRO A 20 -0.82 7.59 -1.38
N TYR A 21 0.30 6.93 -1.64
CA TYR A 21 1.33 6.78 -0.62
C TYR A 21 2.72 6.70 -1.23
N PHE A 22 3.59 7.63 -0.84
CA PHE A 22 4.92 7.85 -1.46
C PHE A 22 6.08 7.57 -0.52
N TRP A 23 5.80 7.31 0.76
CA TRP A 23 6.80 7.12 1.79
C TRP A 23 7.03 5.65 2.13
N LYS A 24 8.21 5.36 2.61
CA LYS A 24 8.54 4.09 3.27
C LYS A 24 9.46 4.38 4.46
N PRO A 25 9.46 3.55 5.51
CA PRO A 25 10.45 3.63 6.57
C PRO A 25 11.87 3.46 6.02
N ALA A 26 12.81 4.16 6.61
CA ALA A 26 14.21 4.01 6.24
C ALA A 26 14.77 2.67 6.74
N ASN A 27 15.66 2.06 6.00
CA ASN A 27 16.54 1.02 6.50
C ASN A 27 17.83 1.63 7.10
N ASP A 28 18.67 0.82 7.73
CA ASP A 28 19.89 1.27 8.40
C ASP A 28 20.82 2.11 7.51
N ILE A 29 20.99 1.70 6.25
CA ILE A 29 21.84 2.43 5.29
C ILE A 29 21.19 3.77 4.95
N GLN A 30 19.89 3.80 4.79
CA GLN A 30 19.14 5.02 4.46
C GLN A 30 19.12 6.02 5.61
N VAL A 31 19.02 5.55 6.86
CA VAL A 31 19.17 6.41 8.05
C VAL A 31 20.54 7.09 8.03
N ARG A 32 21.63 6.33 7.80
CA ARG A 32 22.99 6.86 7.80
C ARG A 32 23.27 7.84 6.67
N ASN A 33 22.56 7.77 5.55
CA ASN A 33 22.72 8.69 4.42
C ASN A 33 21.76 9.89 4.44
N GLY A 34 21.05 10.11 5.56
CA GLY A 34 20.15 11.26 5.74
C GLY A 34 18.85 11.15 4.92
N TYR A 35 18.36 9.95 4.68
CA TYR A 35 17.11 9.70 3.91
C TYR A 35 15.93 10.47 4.48
N ASN A 36 15.74 10.44 5.81
CA ASN A 36 14.60 11.05 6.46
C ASN A 36 14.56 12.57 6.27
N GLU A 37 15.71 13.23 6.30
CA GLU A 37 15.85 14.67 6.11
C GLU A 37 15.69 15.05 4.63
N ARG A 38 16.47 14.39 3.77
CA ARG A 38 16.52 14.71 2.32
C ARG A 38 15.19 14.49 1.62
N LEU A 39 14.43 13.48 2.03
CA LEU A 39 13.17 13.08 1.39
C LEU A 39 11.93 13.43 2.22
N SER A 40 12.10 14.23 3.29
CA SER A 40 11.04 14.59 4.25
C SER A 40 9.79 15.21 3.61
N ALA A 41 9.91 15.83 2.45
CA ALA A 41 8.78 16.38 1.70
C ALA A 41 7.72 15.33 1.34
N TRP A 42 8.16 14.08 1.14
CA TRP A 42 7.28 12.96 0.77
C TRP A 42 6.61 12.30 1.97
N LYS A 43 7.17 12.47 3.17
CA LYS A 43 6.58 11.92 4.39
C LYS A 43 5.24 12.59 4.66
N ASN A 44 4.17 11.80 4.68
CA ASN A 44 2.80 12.27 4.88
C ASN A 44 2.33 13.30 3.83
N ALA A 45 2.86 13.24 2.61
CA ALA A 45 2.49 14.16 1.53
C ALA A 45 0.99 14.07 1.18
N GLU A 46 0.40 12.90 1.36
CA GLU A 46 -1.01 12.60 1.11
C GLU A 46 -1.97 13.15 2.17
N GLN A 47 -1.50 13.41 3.40
CA GLN A 47 -2.39 13.77 4.52
C GLN A 47 -3.08 15.11 4.33
N LYS A 48 -2.42 16.07 3.67
CA LYS A 48 -2.99 17.39 3.36
C LYS A 48 -3.52 17.49 1.93
N ARG A 49 -3.92 16.35 1.34
CA ARG A 49 -4.52 16.35 0.00
C ARG A 49 -5.83 17.14 -0.01
N ILE A 50 -6.04 17.86 -1.09
CA ILE A 50 -7.26 18.65 -1.32
C ILE A 50 -7.99 18.03 -2.50
N VAL A 51 -9.26 17.68 -2.31
CA VAL A 51 -10.13 17.25 -3.41
C VAL A 51 -10.50 18.47 -4.23
N LYS A 52 -10.04 18.53 -5.48
CA LYS A 52 -10.33 19.62 -6.43
C LYS A 52 -11.62 19.37 -7.21
N ALA A 53 -11.82 18.13 -7.62
CA ALA A 53 -13.02 17.71 -8.33
C ALA A 53 -13.33 16.24 -7.98
N TYR A 54 -14.61 15.92 -7.99
CA TYR A 54 -15.11 14.58 -7.79
C TYR A 54 -16.35 14.37 -8.65
N GLN A 55 -16.38 13.26 -9.38
CA GLN A 55 -17.53 12.87 -10.18
C GLN A 55 -17.76 11.37 -10.07
N ALA A 56 -19.01 10.96 -9.94
CA ALA A 56 -19.42 9.57 -10.02
C ALA A 56 -20.49 9.43 -11.11
N THR A 57 -20.29 8.51 -12.01
CA THR A 57 -21.21 8.22 -13.14
C THR A 57 -21.50 6.73 -13.22
N VAL A 58 -22.66 6.40 -13.78
CA VAL A 58 -23.02 5.01 -14.11
C VAL A 58 -23.12 4.91 -15.62
N ASN A 59 -22.36 4.00 -16.20
CA ASN A 59 -22.36 3.74 -17.65
C ASN A 59 -22.24 2.23 -17.90
N ASP A 60 -23.13 1.68 -18.71
CA ASP A 60 -23.16 0.26 -19.11
C ASP A 60 -23.05 -0.72 -17.92
N GLY A 61 -23.73 -0.41 -16.80
CA GLY A 61 -23.70 -1.24 -15.61
C GLY A 61 -22.41 -1.16 -14.78
N MET A 62 -21.50 -0.25 -15.13
CA MET A 62 -20.30 0.06 -14.38
C MET A 62 -20.46 1.38 -13.63
N VAL A 63 -19.93 1.46 -12.42
CA VAL A 63 -19.79 2.71 -11.68
C VAL A 63 -18.38 3.23 -11.90
N ILE A 64 -18.26 4.45 -12.41
CA ILE A 64 -16.99 5.12 -12.62
C ILE A 64 -16.91 6.29 -11.65
N VAL A 65 -15.84 6.33 -10.87
CA VAL A 65 -15.54 7.41 -9.92
C VAL A 65 -14.24 8.05 -10.31
N ASP A 66 -14.29 9.34 -10.65
CA ASP A 66 -13.14 10.17 -10.96
C ASP A 66 -12.90 11.16 -9.82
N ALA A 67 -11.68 11.28 -9.36
CA ALA A 67 -11.27 12.26 -8.37
C ALA A 67 -9.95 12.93 -8.79
N SER A 68 -9.96 14.25 -8.80
CA SER A 68 -8.76 15.07 -8.97
C SER A 68 -8.36 15.66 -7.63
N LEU A 69 -7.13 15.39 -7.22
CA LEU A 69 -6.59 15.80 -5.95
C LEU A 69 -5.41 16.75 -6.18
N SER A 70 -5.20 17.66 -5.26
CA SER A 70 -3.96 18.42 -5.14
C SER A 70 -3.19 17.92 -3.93
N LEU A 71 -1.87 17.81 -4.07
CA LEU A 71 -0.92 17.43 -3.04
C LEU A 71 -0.02 18.65 -2.74
N PRO A 72 -0.48 19.63 -1.93
CA PRO A 72 0.19 20.93 -1.80
C PRO A 72 1.60 20.84 -1.24
N ARG A 73 1.86 19.85 -0.38
CA ARG A 73 3.17 19.66 0.25
C ARG A 73 4.29 19.41 -0.75
N ILE A 74 3.98 18.71 -1.83
CA ILE A 74 4.93 18.34 -2.88
C ILE A 74 4.64 19.08 -4.19
N GLY A 75 3.65 19.98 -4.22
CA GLY A 75 3.29 20.76 -5.41
C GLY A 75 2.98 19.84 -6.59
N ALA A 76 1.96 19.00 -6.45
CA ALA A 76 1.58 18.06 -7.49
C ALA A 76 0.06 17.88 -7.57
N GLY A 77 -0.42 17.55 -8.76
CA GLY A 77 -1.73 17.00 -9.02
C GLY A 77 -1.72 15.48 -8.90
N TYR A 78 -2.84 14.91 -8.52
CA TYR A 78 -3.05 13.46 -8.50
C TYR A 78 -4.46 13.14 -8.98
N HIS A 79 -4.56 12.31 -10.01
CA HIS A 79 -5.84 11.87 -10.54
C HIS A 79 -6.06 10.39 -10.21
N LEU A 80 -7.24 10.07 -9.73
CA LEU A 80 -7.64 8.73 -9.32
C LEU A 80 -8.97 8.36 -9.98
N ARG A 81 -8.98 7.25 -10.70
CA ARG A 81 -10.16 6.68 -11.31
C ARG A 81 -10.42 5.28 -10.78
N TYR A 82 -11.65 5.03 -10.34
CA TYR A 82 -12.16 3.71 -10.03
C TYR A 82 -13.22 3.33 -11.05
N THR A 83 -13.13 2.12 -11.60
CA THR A 83 -14.18 1.52 -12.40
C THR A 83 -14.63 0.23 -11.73
N VAL A 84 -15.89 0.19 -11.31
CA VAL A 84 -16.47 -0.91 -10.54
C VAL A 84 -17.54 -1.58 -11.38
N ASP A 85 -17.45 -2.89 -11.58
CA ASP A 85 -18.45 -3.68 -12.30
C ASP A 85 -19.39 -4.45 -11.34
N GLY A 86 -20.50 -4.94 -11.91
CA GLY A 86 -21.48 -5.72 -11.16
C GLY A 86 -21.00 -7.09 -10.65
N LYS A 87 -19.77 -7.51 -11.00
CA LYS A 87 -19.13 -8.75 -10.53
C LYS A 87 -18.17 -8.54 -9.37
N GLY A 88 -18.08 -7.30 -8.86
CA GLY A 88 -17.19 -6.94 -7.77
C GLY A 88 -15.74 -6.70 -8.19
N ARG A 89 -15.44 -6.53 -9.47
CA ARG A 89 -14.12 -6.11 -9.93
C ARG A 89 -14.00 -4.59 -9.82
N ILE A 90 -12.86 -4.14 -9.30
CA ILE A 90 -12.52 -2.73 -9.17
C ILE A 90 -11.21 -2.51 -9.90
N GLN A 91 -11.25 -1.76 -10.99
CA GLN A 91 -10.05 -1.25 -11.64
C GLN A 91 -9.69 0.09 -11.02
N VAL A 92 -8.40 0.27 -10.71
CA VAL A 92 -7.87 1.49 -10.12
C VAL A 92 -6.80 2.03 -11.04
N GLU A 93 -6.94 3.28 -11.45
CA GLU A 93 -5.96 4.02 -12.23
C GLU A 93 -5.53 5.26 -11.44
N ALA A 94 -4.23 5.41 -11.26
CA ALA A 94 -3.64 6.51 -10.52
C ALA A 94 -2.61 7.23 -11.38
N THR A 95 -2.73 8.55 -11.50
CA THR A 95 -1.80 9.39 -12.27
C THR A 95 -1.27 10.50 -11.38
N TYR A 96 0.05 10.58 -11.29
CA TYR A 96 0.77 11.66 -10.61
C TYR A 96 1.22 12.70 -11.65
N GLN A 97 0.98 13.97 -11.36
CA GLN A 97 1.37 15.10 -12.22
C GLN A 97 2.20 16.10 -11.40
N PRO A 98 3.53 16.13 -11.59
CA PRO A 98 4.36 17.12 -10.92
C PRO A 98 4.02 18.53 -11.44
N GLU A 99 3.85 19.49 -10.52
CA GLU A 99 3.62 20.90 -10.81
C GLU A 99 4.86 21.75 -10.48
N LYS A 100 5.84 21.14 -9.78
CA LYS A 100 7.13 21.75 -9.43
C LYS A 100 8.27 20.88 -9.93
N GLU A 101 9.34 21.50 -10.38
CA GLU A 101 10.55 20.82 -10.84
C GLU A 101 11.53 20.51 -9.70
N ASP A 102 11.57 21.35 -8.68
CA ASP A 102 12.51 21.24 -7.55
C ASP A 102 11.90 20.49 -6.37
N ILE A 103 11.67 19.18 -6.57
CA ILE A 103 11.24 18.26 -5.52
C ILE A 103 12.26 17.13 -5.38
N PRO A 104 12.52 16.65 -4.14
CA PRO A 104 13.39 15.51 -3.92
C PRO A 104 12.93 14.26 -4.69
N LEU A 105 13.86 13.36 -4.99
CA LEU A 105 13.54 12.07 -5.61
C LEU A 105 12.45 11.34 -4.82
N MET A 106 11.42 10.88 -5.52
CA MET A 106 10.31 10.14 -4.93
C MET A 106 10.77 8.78 -4.38
N PRO A 107 10.56 8.48 -3.09
CA PRO A 107 10.96 7.20 -2.51
C PRO A 107 10.29 5.99 -3.13
N LYS A 108 8.99 6.10 -3.43
CA LYS A 108 8.19 5.10 -4.13
C LYS A 108 6.91 5.74 -4.69
N PHE A 109 6.35 5.12 -5.70
CA PHE A 109 5.02 5.45 -6.20
C PHE A 109 4.06 4.31 -5.90
N GLY A 110 3.08 4.57 -5.04
CA GLY A 110 2.16 3.52 -4.63
C GLY A 110 0.90 4.04 -3.95
N MET A 111 0.17 3.09 -3.43
CA MET A 111 -1.06 3.32 -2.68
C MET A 111 -1.06 2.45 -1.40
N ARG A 112 -1.77 2.92 -0.40
CA ARG A 112 -1.90 2.26 0.90
C ARG A 112 -3.35 2.12 1.30
N MET A 113 -3.69 1.02 1.98
CA MET A 113 -4.98 0.87 2.66
C MET A 113 -4.86 -0.02 3.90
N ARG A 114 -5.80 0.13 4.83
CA ARG A 114 -5.94 -0.71 6.01
C ARG A 114 -7.13 -1.66 5.84
N MET A 115 -6.92 -2.88 6.27
CA MET A 115 -7.89 -3.97 6.18
C MET A 115 -7.97 -4.73 7.51
N PRO A 116 -9.03 -5.51 7.78
CA PRO A 116 -9.13 -6.30 9.00
C PRO A 116 -7.95 -7.25 9.20
N SER A 117 -7.43 -7.36 10.42
CA SER A 117 -6.33 -8.27 10.78
C SER A 117 -6.65 -9.76 10.54
N ALA A 118 -7.94 -10.12 10.47
CA ALA A 118 -8.38 -11.45 10.10
C ALA A 118 -7.93 -11.88 8.68
N LEU A 119 -7.61 -10.93 7.80
CA LEU A 119 -7.06 -11.19 6.46
C LEU A 119 -5.54 -11.46 6.52
N ASN A 120 -5.16 -12.43 7.31
CA ASN A 120 -3.77 -12.73 7.66
C ASN A 120 -3.13 -13.84 6.82
N ARG A 121 -3.86 -14.41 5.87
CA ARG A 121 -3.40 -15.43 4.93
C ARG A 121 -3.09 -14.79 3.59
N ILE A 122 -1.88 -15.00 3.09
CA ILE A 122 -1.34 -14.31 1.93
C ILE A 122 -0.86 -15.35 0.90
N ALA A 123 -1.29 -15.21 -0.35
CA ALA A 123 -0.72 -15.96 -1.47
C ALA A 123 -0.35 -15.01 -2.60
N TRP A 124 0.74 -15.31 -3.32
CA TRP A 124 1.15 -14.47 -4.46
C TRP A 124 1.89 -15.27 -5.54
N TYR A 125 1.86 -14.74 -6.75
CA TYR A 125 2.74 -15.13 -7.83
C TYR A 125 3.65 -13.97 -8.19
N GLY A 126 4.91 -14.11 -7.82
CA GLY A 126 5.92 -13.07 -7.91
C GLY A 126 7.26 -13.57 -7.41
N ARG A 127 8.16 -12.66 -7.03
CA ARG A 127 9.40 -13.06 -6.37
C ARG A 127 9.15 -13.42 -4.90
N GLY A 128 9.85 -14.42 -4.44
CA GLY A 128 9.75 -14.98 -3.08
C GLY A 128 10.86 -16.00 -2.81
N LYS A 129 10.79 -16.78 -1.75
CA LYS A 129 9.89 -16.71 -0.58
C LYS A 129 10.14 -15.48 0.30
N PHE A 130 11.39 -15.04 0.38
CA PHE A 130 11.87 -13.96 1.24
C PHE A 130 11.52 -12.57 0.68
N GLU A 131 11.63 -11.56 1.53
CA GLU A 131 11.54 -10.17 1.08
C GLU A 131 12.57 -9.86 0.01
N ASN A 132 12.19 -9.02 -0.91
CA ASN A 132 13.05 -8.58 -1.99
C ASN A 132 12.65 -7.18 -2.46
N TYR A 133 13.61 -6.45 -2.98
CA TYR A 133 13.48 -5.05 -3.39
C TYR A 133 14.07 -4.87 -4.78
N PRO A 134 13.77 -3.80 -5.52
CA PRO A 134 14.31 -3.58 -6.86
C PRO A 134 15.84 -3.71 -6.95
N ASP A 135 16.56 -3.30 -5.91
CA ASP A 135 18.02 -3.33 -5.80
C ASP A 135 18.59 -4.66 -5.25
N ARG A 136 17.75 -5.54 -4.69
CA ARG A 136 18.14 -6.83 -4.12
C ARG A 136 17.10 -7.92 -4.32
N LYS A 137 16.88 -8.31 -5.57
CA LYS A 137 15.88 -9.34 -5.93
C LYS A 137 16.45 -10.58 -6.63
N SER A 138 17.75 -10.62 -6.89
CA SER A 138 18.36 -11.71 -7.67
C SER A 138 18.29 -13.08 -7.00
N SER A 139 18.28 -13.13 -5.66
CA SER A 139 18.14 -14.37 -4.89
C SER A 139 16.69 -14.85 -4.72
N ALA A 140 15.72 -14.03 -5.07
CA ALA A 140 14.31 -14.35 -4.95
C ALA A 140 13.76 -14.87 -6.29
N PHE A 141 13.41 -16.14 -6.35
CA PHE A 141 12.91 -16.77 -7.57
C PHE A 141 11.43 -16.44 -7.82
N LEU A 142 11.06 -16.39 -9.10
CA LEU A 142 9.65 -16.29 -9.49
C LEU A 142 8.94 -17.61 -9.21
N GLY A 143 7.77 -17.53 -8.55
CA GLY A 143 6.99 -18.70 -8.21
C GLY A 143 5.67 -18.34 -7.54
N GLY A 144 4.87 -19.36 -7.25
CA GLY A 144 3.68 -19.24 -6.41
C GLY A 144 4.05 -19.54 -4.96
N TYR A 145 3.65 -18.68 -4.06
CA TYR A 145 3.95 -18.76 -2.63
C TYR A 145 2.70 -18.50 -1.81
N GLU A 146 2.68 -19.09 -0.61
CA GLU A 146 1.64 -18.86 0.38
C GLU A 146 2.25 -18.89 1.78
N CYS A 147 1.77 -18.01 2.68
CA CYS A 147 2.15 -17.98 4.09
C CYS A 147 1.16 -17.19 4.94
N GLY A 148 1.31 -17.25 6.25
CA GLY A 148 0.69 -16.34 7.19
C GLY A 148 1.44 -15.00 7.28
N ILE A 149 0.78 -13.97 7.82
CA ILE A 149 1.37 -12.62 7.92
C ILE A 149 2.65 -12.60 8.75
N HIS A 150 2.76 -13.39 9.81
CA HIS A 150 3.96 -13.44 10.65
C HIS A 150 5.16 -14.11 9.96
N GLU A 151 4.91 -14.97 8.97
CA GLU A 151 5.95 -15.54 8.11
C GLU A 151 6.31 -14.61 6.94
N PHE A 152 5.40 -13.71 6.58
CA PHE A 152 5.58 -12.78 5.48
C PHE A 152 6.51 -11.63 5.85
N ILE A 153 6.49 -11.17 7.11
CA ILE A 153 7.34 -10.09 7.62
C ILE A 153 8.74 -10.60 7.98
N THR A 154 9.69 -9.69 7.99
CA THR A 154 11.06 -9.92 8.49
C THR A 154 11.26 -9.15 9.78
N ASN A 155 11.47 -9.87 10.88
CA ASN A 155 11.71 -9.27 12.19
C ASN A 155 13.18 -8.85 12.33
N TYR A 156 13.51 -7.65 11.87
CA TYR A 156 14.80 -7.05 12.14
C TYR A 156 14.93 -6.67 13.61
N ILE A 157 16.13 -6.71 14.16
CA ILE A 157 16.40 -6.32 15.55
C ILE A 157 15.89 -4.90 15.78
N VAL A 158 16.32 -3.96 14.95
CA VAL A 158 15.78 -2.59 14.91
C VAL A 158 14.70 -2.55 13.83
N PRO A 159 13.44 -2.23 14.18
CA PRO A 159 12.34 -2.14 13.22
C PRO A 159 12.64 -1.18 12.06
N GLN A 160 12.52 -1.66 10.85
CA GLN A 160 12.82 -0.92 9.64
C GLN A 160 11.94 -1.40 8.47
N ASP A 161 12.12 -0.83 7.28
CA ASP A 161 11.46 -1.29 6.07
C ASP A 161 11.70 -2.78 5.82
N ASN A 162 10.64 -3.55 5.62
CA ASN A 162 10.69 -5.00 5.44
C ASN A 162 9.50 -5.53 4.63
N ALA A 163 9.48 -6.84 4.39
CA ALA A 163 8.36 -7.59 3.80
C ALA A 163 8.00 -7.27 2.36
N ASN A 164 8.77 -6.47 1.63
CA ASN A 164 8.45 -6.17 0.23
C ASN A 164 8.60 -7.40 -0.69
N ARG A 165 7.73 -7.53 -1.69
CA ARG A 165 7.78 -8.55 -2.76
C ARG A 165 7.65 -7.88 -4.12
N CYS A 166 8.69 -8.00 -4.95
CA CYS A 166 8.75 -7.43 -6.30
C CYS A 166 8.28 -8.40 -7.38
N ASP A 167 8.14 -7.87 -8.59
CA ASP A 167 7.76 -8.61 -9.79
C ASP A 167 6.49 -9.46 -9.56
N THR A 168 5.56 -8.96 -8.74
CA THR A 168 4.33 -9.65 -8.39
C THR A 168 3.27 -9.41 -9.47
N ARG A 169 2.71 -10.49 -10.02
CA ARG A 169 1.64 -10.43 -11.02
C ARG A 169 0.27 -10.37 -10.37
N TRP A 170 0.12 -11.09 -9.30
CA TRP A 170 -1.08 -11.07 -8.47
C TRP A 170 -0.76 -11.49 -7.04
N PHE A 171 -1.56 -11.04 -6.11
CA PHE A 171 -1.60 -11.57 -4.75
C PHE A 171 -3.03 -11.68 -4.26
N MET A 172 -3.25 -12.52 -3.26
CA MET A 172 -4.54 -12.73 -2.61
C MET A 172 -4.41 -12.59 -1.10
N LEU A 173 -5.45 -12.06 -0.49
CA LEU A 173 -5.63 -12.01 0.95
C LEU A 173 -6.89 -12.78 1.34
N GLY A 174 -6.78 -13.54 2.40
CA GLY A 174 -7.86 -14.34 2.94
C GLY A 174 -7.80 -14.49 4.44
N ASP A 175 -8.89 -15.00 4.99
CA ASP A 175 -8.95 -15.50 6.36
C ASP A 175 -8.70 -17.02 6.42
N SER A 176 -8.93 -17.65 7.56
CA SER A 176 -8.77 -19.10 7.73
C SER A 176 -9.73 -19.94 6.86
N GLU A 177 -10.82 -19.36 6.39
CA GLU A 177 -11.88 -20.08 5.68
C GLU A 177 -11.73 -19.95 4.15
N ARG A 178 -11.46 -18.71 3.65
CA ARG A 178 -11.49 -18.43 2.21
C ARG A 178 -10.65 -17.22 1.82
N TRP A 179 -10.32 -17.16 0.54
CA TRP A 179 -9.78 -15.97 -0.10
C TRP A 179 -10.87 -14.91 -0.22
N LYS A 180 -10.56 -13.67 0.12
CA LYS A 180 -11.50 -12.54 0.14
C LYS A 180 -11.20 -11.52 -0.93
N ILE A 181 -9.94 -11.25 -1.19
CA ILE A 181 -9.49 -10.25 -2.16
C ILE A 181 -8.41 -10.85 -3.03
N GLN A 182 -8.45 -10.53 -4.32
CA GLN A 182 -7.34 -10.70 -5.25
C GLN A 182 -6.97 -9.34 -5.83
N VAL A 183 -5.68 -9.05 -5.84
CA VAL A 183 -5.10 -7.89 -6.52
C VAL A 183 -4.24 -8.38 -7.66
N LYS A 184 -4.39 -7.74 -8.82
CA LYS A 184 -3.63 -8.04 -10.03
C LYS A 184 -3.15 -6.74 -10.66
N GLY A 185 -1.85 -6.62 -10.89
CA GLY A 185 -1.28 -5.51 -11.64
C GLY A 185 -1.47 -5.67 -13.14
N LEU A 186 -1.65 -4.57 -13.86
CA LEU A 186 -1.52 -4.54 -15.33
C LEU A 186 -0.06 -4.75 -15.75
N GLN A 187 0.86 -4.28 -14.93
CA GLN A 187 2.29 -4.56 -14.96
C GLN A 187 2.69 -5.26 -13.65
N PRO A 188 3.84 -5.95 -13.60
CA PRO A 188 4.35 -6.46 -12.35
C PRO A 188 4.46 -5.32 -11.32
N LEU A 189 4.05 -5.58 -10.09
CA LEU A 189 4.03 -4.61 -8.99
C LEU A 189 4.90 -5.07 -7.83
N CYS A 190 5.18 -4.16 -6.91
CA CYS A 190 5.64 -4.50 -5.58
C CYS A 190 4.47 -4.44 -4.60
N PHE A 191 4.47 -5.31 -3.60
CA PHE A 191 3.50 -5.20 -2.52
C PHE A 191 4.15 -5.57 -1.18
N ARG A 192 3.51 -5.08 -0.12
CA ARG A 192 3.96 -5.34 1.24
C ARG A 192 2.77 -5.29 2.19
N ILE A 193 2.77 -6.16 3.18
CA ILE A 193 1.69 -6.26 4.15
C ILE A 193 2.32 -6.35 5.54
N TRP A 194 1.81 -5.52 6.46
CA TRP A 194 2.24 -5.50 7.85
C TRP A 194 1.06 -5.62 8.81
N PRO A 195 1.23 -6.25 9.98
CA PRO A 195 0.23 -6.26 11.05
C PRO A 195 0.26 -4.96 11.90
N TYR A 196 0.94 -3.91 11.42
CA TYR A 196 1.12 -2.60 12.05
C TYR A 196 1.18 -1.51 10.98
N GLY A 197 1.17 -0.23 11.39
CA GLY A 197 1.35 0.91 10.50
C GLY A 197 2.82 1.25 10.29
N GLU A 198 3.13 2.05 9.27
CA GLU A 198 4.48 2.61 9.08
C GLU A 198 4.90 3.48 10.25
N GLU A 199 3.96 4.19 10.84
CA GLU A 199 4.15 5.05 12.00
C GLU A 199 4.58 4.28 13.25
N ASP A 200 4.22 3.00 13.35
CA ASP A 200 4.59 2.13 14.48
C ASP A 200 6.07 1.74 14.47
N LEU A 201 6.74 1.85 13.32
CA LEU A 201 8.18 1.56 13.20
C LEU A 201 9.07 2.71 13.70
N GLU A 202 8.51 3.94 13.78
CA GLU A 202 9.29 5.12 14.11
C GLU A 202 9.72 5.13 15.57
N GLY A 203 11.02 5.35 15.80
CA GLY A 203 11.61 5.47 17.15
C GLY A 203 11.65 4.16 17.94
N LYS A 204 11.43 3.02 17.27
CA LYS A 204 11.55 1.71 17.88
C LYS A 204 12.98 1.18 17.80
N GLU A 205 13.47 0.63 18.90
CA GLU A 205 14.79 0.02 18.98
C GLU A 205 14.73 -1.51 18.86
N HIS A 206 13.57 -2.12 19.17
CA HIS A 206 13.41 -3.56 19.16
C HIS A 206 12.07 -4.01 18.58
N ALA A 207 12.08 -5.15 17.88
CA ALA A 207 10.90 -5.72 17.22
C ALA A 207 9.73 -6.00 18.19
N HIS A 208 10.00 -6.34 19.44
CA HIS A 208 8.96 -6.60 20.44
C HIS A 208 8.21 -5.36 20.92
N GLU A 209 8.66 -4.18 20.56
CA GLU A 209 7.97 -2.91 20.82
C GLU A 209 6.88 -2.60 19.78
N LEU A 210 6.83 -3.36 18.68
CA LEU A 210 5.81 -3.17 17.66
C LEU A 210 4.46 -3.65 18.18
N PRO A 211 3.41 -2.82 18.05
CA PRO A 211 2.09 -3.19 18.56
C PRO A 211 1.42 -4.24 17.65
N GLU A 212 0.61 -5.08 18.23
CA GLU A 212 -0.41 -5.81 17.48
C GLU A 212 -1.60 -4.90 17.23
N ARG A 213 -2.00 -4.76 15.98
CA ARG A 213 -3.15 -3.95 15.56
C ARG A 213 -4.33 -4.86 15.15
N ASP A 214 -5.53 -4.32 15.23
CA ASP A 214 -6.75 -4.96 14.70
C ASP A 214 -6.86 -4.86 13.17
N PHE A 215 -5.85 -4.29 12.52
CA PHE A 215 -5.74 -4.14 11.08
C PHE A 215 -4.42 -4.68 10.52
N ILE A 216 -4.44 -4.99 9.23
CA ILE A 216 -3.25 -5.12 8.41
C ILE A 216 -3.10 -3.88 7.53
N ASN A 217 -1.87 -3.49 7.28
CA ASN A 217 -1.50 -2.36 6.45
C ASN A 217 -0.97 -2.88 5.11
N LEU A 218 -1.72 -2.68 4.04
CA LEU A 218 -1.36 -3.11 2.69
C LEU A 218 -0.81 -1.93 1.90
N ASN A 219 0.37 -2.11 1.33
CA ASN A 219 0.96 -1.23 0.33
C ASN A 219 1.01 -1.92 -1.02
N ILE A 220 0.65 -1.21 -2.08
CA ILE A 220 0.72 -1.64 -3.47
C ILE A 220 1.51 -0.57 -4.21
N ASP A 221 2.68 -0.94 -4.70
CA ASP A 221 3.63 0.00 -5.28
C ASP A 221 3.94 -0.36 -6.74
N SER A 222 4.22 0.64 -7.56
CA SER A 222 4.83 0.44 -8.87
C SER A 222 6.19 -0.25 -8.69
N ASN A 223 6.52 -1.17 -9.61
CA ASN A 223 7.79 -1.92 -9.56
C ASN A 223 8.96 -1.07 -10.06
#